data_722fb9bc7d86baf83c42de65f73e04d8
#
_entry.id   722fb9bc7d86baf83c42de65f73e04d8
#
_cell.length_a   1.000
_cell.length_b   1.000
_cell.length_c   1.000
_cell.angle_alpha   90.00
_cell.angle_beta   90.00
_cell.angle_gamma   90.00
#
_symmetry.space_group_name_H-M   'P 1'
#
loop_
_entity.id
_entity.type
_entity.pdbx_description
1 polymer ?
#
loop_
_entity_poly.entity_id
_entity_poly.type
_entity_poly.pdbx_seq_one_letter_code
_entity_poly.pdbx_strand_id
1 'polypeptide(L)'
;MTQRGEATRARLIEATRGVVREVGYAHASTRAIAQAAGVAEGTIYRHFPDKASLFFATVLESNTVVVAWVTALPARAGEGTVEGNLVDAAVQLASLRDQILPLELAIAADPELSAQRQRVIAAAGPSLPPGPPEAVAAYLAAEQRLGRVRGDIDPREVASILLGALFALGTMPTLGGEGPSSDRVASAVRLLVHGIRPSGTER
;
A
#
# COMPACT_ATOMS: atom_id res chain seq x y z
N MET A 1 20.35 -14.33 -4.74
CA MET A 1 19.53 -15.57 -4.55
C MET A 1 19.86 -16.53 -5.68
N THR A 2 19.80 -17.86 -5.45
CA THR A 2 19.99 -18.83 -6.54
C THR A 2 18.69 -18.99 -7.32
N GLN A 3 18.76 -19.34 -8.63
CA GLN A 3 17.60 -19.59 -9.49
C GLN A 3 16.58 -20.57 -8.86
N ARG A 4 17.07 -21.59 -8.14
CA ARG A 4 16.22 -22.53 -7.37
C ARG A 4 15.49 -21.85 -6.21
N GLY A 5 16.12 -20.89 -5.56
CA GLY A 5 15.52 -20.10 -4.48
C GLY A 5 14.39 -19.21 -4.99
N GLU A 6 14.58 -18.56 -6.14
CA GLU A 6 13.57 -17.70 -6.78
C GLU A 6 12.35 -18.53 -7.21
N ALA A 7 12.57 -19.71 -7.82
CA ALA A 7 11.47 -20.61 -8.20
C ALA A 7 10.67 -21.09 -6.97
N THR A 8 11.33 -21.37 -5.83
CA THR A 8 10.65 -21.74 -4.59
C THR A 8 9.86 -20.57 -4.03
N ARG A 9 10.43 -19.36 -4.04
CA ARG A 9 9.75 -18.13 -3.59
C ARG A 9 8.47 -17.87 -4.42
N ALA A 10 8.56 -17.97 -5.74
CA ALA A 10 7.41 -17.80 -6.64
C ALA A 10 6.30 -18.84 -6.37
N ARG A 11 6.66 -20.11 -6.14
CA ARG A 11 5.68 -21.15 -5.77
C ARG A 11 4.99 -20.86 -4.44
N LEU A 12 5.71 -20.35 -3.44
CA LEU A 12 5.13 -19.96 -2.16
C LEU A 12 4.12 -18.82 -2.32
N ILE A 13 4.43 -17.84 -3.15
CA ILE A 13 3.54 -16.70 -3.45
C ILE A 13 2.27 -17.18 -4.15
N GLU A 14 2.39 -18.04 -5.17
CA GLU A 14 1.23 -18.58 -5.89
C GLU A 14 0.35 -19.44 -4.97
N ALA A 15 0.94 -20.30 -4.15
CA ALA A 15 0.22 -21.09 -3.17
C ALA A 15 -0.50 -20.20 -2.14
N THR A 16 0.15 -19.12 -1.68
CA THR A 16 -0.45 -18.16 -0.75
C THR A 16 -1.67 -17.49 -1.38
N ARG A 17 -1.56 -17.05 -2.65
CA ARG A 17 -2.67 -16.47 -3.40
C ARG A 17 -3.88 -17.41 -3.46
N GLY A 18 -3.64 -18.69 -3.75
CA GLY A 18 -4.67 -19.74 -3.79
C GLY A 18 -5.37 -19.92 -2.45
N VAL A 19 -4.59 -20.16 -1.38
CA VAL A 19 -5.12 -20.38 -0.03
C VAL A 19 -5.87 -19.17 0.50
N VAL A 20 -5.30 -17.96 0.33
CA VAL A 20 -5.97 -16.72 0.80
C VAL A 20 -7.27 -16.45 0.05
N ARG A 21 -7.33 -16.76 -1.23
CA ARG A 21 -8.57 -16.64 -2.02
C ARG A 21 -9.66 -17.58 -1.51
N GLU A 22 -9.29 -18.76 -1.08
CA GLU A 22 -10.22 -19.79 -0.60
C GLU A 22 -10.73 -19.52 0.82
N VAL A 23 -9.84 -19.21 1.75
CA VAL A 23 -10.19 -19.13 3.19
C VAL A 23 -9.97 -17.75 3.82
N GLY A 24 -9.48 -16.76 3.09
CA GLY A 24 -9.12 -15.45 3.60
C GLY A 24 -7.81 -15.44 4.39
N TYR A 25 -7.24 -14.23 4.60
CA TYR A 25 -5.96 -14.06 5.32
C TYR A 25 -6.01 -14.60 6.75
N ALA A 26 -7.09 -14.34 7.48
CA ALA A 26 -7.22 -14.73 8.89
C ALA A 26 -7.10 -16.25 9.09
N HIS A 27 -7.67 -17.04 8.18
CA HIS A 27 -7.72 -18.50 8.28
C HIS A 27 -6.60 -19.21 7.49
N ALA A 28 -5.87 -18.49 6.62
CA ALA A 28 -4.73 -19.05 5.91
C ALA A 28 -3.59 -19.37 6.89
N SER A 29 -3.17 -20.62 6.98
CA SER A 29 -2.03 -21.03 7.82
C SER A 29 -0.78 -21.26 6.97
N THR A 30 0.40 -21.04 7.57
CA THR A 30 1.70 -21.34 6.94
C THR A 30 1.80 -22.81 6.55
N ARG A 31 1.22 -23.70 7.36
CA ARG A 31 1.14 -25.13 7.07
C ARG A 31 0.34 -25.43 5.81
N ALA A 32 -0.85 -24.83 5.65
CA ALA A 32 -1.68 -24.99 4.46
C ALA A 32 -0.98 -24.43 3.20
N ILE A 33 -0.33 -23.27 3.33
CA ILE A 33 0.45 -22.66 2.24
C ILE A 33 1.63 -23.56 1.83
N ALA A 34 2.39 -24.09 2.80
CA ALA A 34 3.52 -24.99 2.52
C ALA A 34 3.06 -26.27 1.82
N GLN A 35 1.94 -26.84 2.29
CA GLN A 35 1.32 -28.02 1.67
C GLN A 35 0.91 -27.73 0.22
N ALA A 36 0.22 -26.60 -0.03
CA ALA A 36 -0.18 -26.18 -1.37
C ALA A 36 1.03 -25.91 -2.29
N ALA A 37 2.12 -25.37 -1.73
CA ALA A 37 3.37 -25.16 -2.46
C ALA A 37 4.21 -26.42 -2.67
N GLY A 38 3.87 -27.57 -2.03
CA GLY A 38 4.66 -28.80 -2.09
C GLY A 38 6.05 -28.67 -1.44
N VAL A 39 6.14 -27.96 -0.30
CA VAL A 39 7.37 -27.77 0.46
C VAL A 39 7.17 -28.03 1.95
N ALA A 40 8.27 -28.21 2.69
CA ALA A 40 8.20 -28.23 4.16
C ALA A 40 7.89 -26.83 4.70
N GLU A 41 7.13 -26.73 5.78
CA GLU A 41 6.71 -25.43 6.38
C GLU A 41 7.92 -24.55 6.74
N GLY A 42 9.01 -25.12 7.27
CA GLY A 42 10.25 -24.37 7.54
C GLY A 42 10.90 -23.74 6.30
N THR A 43 10.49 -24.14 5.09
CA THR A 43 10.96 -23.51 3.85
C THR A 43 10.40 -22.11 3.70
N ILE A 44 9.19 -21.85 4.20
CA ILE A 44 8.59 -20.51 4.19
C ILE A 44 9.53 -19.51 4.91
N TYR A 45 9.97 -19.87 6.12
CA TYR A 45 10.78 -18.98 6.97
C TYR A 45 12.20 -18.74 6.46
N ARG A 46 12.66 -19.52 5.47
CA ARG A 46 13.91 -19.24 4.74
C ARG A 46 13.74 -18.14 3.68
N HIS A 47 12.53 -17.91 3.20
CA HIS A 47 12.21 -16.92 2.17
C HIS A 47 11.50 -15.69 2.71
N PHE A 48 10.72 -15.86 3.77
CA PHE A 48 9.91 -14.82 4.38
C PHE A 48 10.04 -14.91 5.90
N PRO A 49 10.37 -13.83 6.60
CA PRO A 49 10.56 -13.85 8.05
C PRO A 49 9.31 -14.29 8.82
N ASP A 50 8.13 -14.06 8.26
CA ASP A 50 6.84 -14.36 8.87
C ASP A 50 5.72 -14.48 7.82
N LYS A 51 4.53 -14.88 8.27
CA LYS A 51 3.31 -15.00 7.45
C LYS A 51 2.91 -13.66 6.83
N ALA A 52 3.03 -12.56 7.59
CA ALA A 52 2.65 -11.24 7.12
C ALA A 52 3.53 -10.78 5.94
N SER A 53 4.84 -11.01 6.04
CA SER A 53 5.80 -10.73 4.96
C SER A 53 5.51 -11.55 3.68
N LEU A 54 5.16 -12.82 3.84
CA LEU A 54 4.76 -13.67 2.70
C LEU A 54 3.48 -13.15 2.05
N PHE A 55 2.48 -12.80 2.86
CA PHE A 55 1.21 -12.26 2.34
C PHE A 55 1.42 -10.91 1.64
N PHE A 56 2.19 -10.01 2.25
CA PHE A 56 2.49 -8.70 1.68
C PHE A 56 3.23 -8.82 0.33
N ALA A 57 4.24 -9.69 0.25
CA ALA A 57 4.92 -10.00 -1.01
C ALA A 57 3.93 -10.54 -2.06
N THR A 58 2.99 -11.40 -1.65
CA THR A 58 1.95 -11.94 -2.54
C THR A 58 1.07 -10.83 -3.12
N VAL A 59 0.64 -9.88 -2.30
CA VAL A 59 -0.17 -8.74 -2.75
C VAL A 59 0.62 -7.87 -3.73
N LEU A 60 1.86 -7.51 -3.39
CA LEU A 60 2.71 -6.67 -4.25
C LEU A 60 2.97 -7.31 -5.60
N GLU A 61 3.32 -8.60 -5.64
CA GLU A 61 3.59 -9.30 -6.90
C GLU A 61 2.33 -9.55 -7.74
N SER A 62 1.17 -9.63 -7.09
CA SER A 62 -0.11 -9.72 -7.81
C SER A 62 -0.55 -8.41 -8.44
N ASN A 63 0.01 -7.29 -7.99
CA ASN A 63 -0.43 -5.95 -8.34
C ASN A 63 0.73 -5.07 -8.86
N THR A 64 1.66 -5.67 -9.59
CA THR A 64 2.88 -4.99 -10.09
C THR A 64 2.59 -3.72 -10.86
N VAL A 65 1.50 -3.67 -11.62
CA VAL A 65 1.10 -2.48 -12.40
C VAL A 65 0.77 -1.31 -11.47
N VAL A 66 -0.03 -1.55 -10.42
CA VAL A 66 -0.41 -0.50 -9.45
C VAL A 66 0.82 -0.04 -8.66
N VAL A 67 1.65 -0.98 -8.22
CA VAL A 67 2.90 -0.66 -7.50
C VAL A 67 3.82 0.18 -8.37
N ALA A 68 4.04 -0.21 -9.63
CA ALA A 68 4.87 0.55 -10.56
C ALA A 68 4.30 1.96 -10.81
N TRP A 69 2.98 2.07 -10.96
CA TRP A 69 2.32 3.35 -11.16
C TRP A 69 2.50 4.29 -9.95
N VAL A 70 2.29 3.78 -8.74
CA VAL A 70 2.43 4.58 -7.50
C VAL A 70 3.89 4.98 -7.27
N THR A 71 4.84 4.08 -7.50
CA THR A 71 6.27 4.39 -7.34
C THR A 71 6.78 5.40 -8.38
N ALA A 72 6.13 5.49 -9.54
CA ALA A 72 6.43 6.49 -10.57
C ALA A 72 5.77 7.86 -10.31
N LEU A 73 4.86 7.97 -9.33
CA LEU A 73 4.12 9.19 -9.04
C LEU A 73 5.04 10.43 -8.85
N PRO A 74 6.17 10.37 -8.13
CA PRO A 74 7.05 11.52 -7.98
C PRO A 74 7.58 12.09 -9.30
N ALA A 75 7.74 11.28 -10.33
CA ALA A 75 8.20 11.73 -11.65
C ALA A 75 7.14 12.56 -12.40
N ARG A 76 5.86 12.49 -11.98
CA ARG A 76 4.76 13.28 -12.55
C ARG A 76 4.65 14.70 -11.97
N ALA A 77 5.56 15.07 -11.07
CA ALA A 77 5.55 16.43 -10.50
C ALA A 77 5.73 17.48 -11.61
N GLY A 78 4.89 18.52 -11.58
CA GLY A 78 4.83 19.54 -12.61
C GLY A 78 3.93 19.21 -13.81
N GLU A 79 3.51 17.94 -13.96
CA GLU A 79 2.61 17.52 -15.03
C GLU A 79 1.14 17.55 -14.57
N GLY A 80 0.23 17.83 -15.47
CA GLY A 80 -1.22 17.84 -15.21
C GLY A 80 -1.59 18.74 -14.00
N THR A 81 -2.50 18.29 -13.17
CA THR A 81 -2.90 18.96 -11.93
C THR A 81 -2.52 18.12 -10.71
N VAL A 82 -2.18 18.76 -9.59
CA VAL A 82 -1.93 18.08 -8.31
C VAL A 82 -3.13 17.22 -7.91
N GLU A 83 -4.34 17.78 -8.06
CA GLU A 83 -5.59 17.08 -7.80
C GLU A 83 -5.75 15.82 -8.65
N GLY A 84 -5.60 15.95 -9.98
CA GLY A 84 -5.74 14.83 -10.89
C GLY A 84 -4.75 13.71 -10.60
N ASN A 85 -3.48 14.05 -10.38
CA ASN A 85 -2.45 13.06 -10.06
C ASN A 85 -2.71 12.34 -8.74
N LEU A 86 -3.21 13.04 -7.71
CA LEU A 86 -3.56 12.43 -6.42
C LEU A 86 -4.86 11.62 -6.49
N VAL A 87 -5.84 12.03 -7.29
CA VAL A 87 -7.06 11.24 -7.54
C VAL A 87 -6.69 9.92 -8.23
N ASP A 88 -5.90 9.99 -9.29
CA ASP A 88 -5.43 8.79 -10.01
C ASP A 88 -4.69 7.83 -9.05
N ALA A 89 -3.76 8.36 -8.23
CA ALA A 89 -3.03 7.59 -7.24
C ALA A 89 -3.98 6.92 -6.22
N ALA A 90 -4.94 7.67 -5.71
CA ALA A 90 -5.89 7.20 -4.73
C ALA A 90 -6.81 6.11 -5.29
N VAL A 91 -7.29 6.24 -6.53
CA VAL A 91 -8.10 5.23 -7.20
C VAL A 91 -7.30 3.94 -7.41
N GLN A 92 -6.05 4.04 -7.85
CA GLN A 92 -5.16 2.88 -7.99
C GLN A 92 -4.93 2.19 -6.63
N LEU A 93 -4.62 2.95 -5.59
CA LEU A 93 -4.41 2.40 -4.25
C LEU A 93 -5.68 1.79 -3.66
N ALA A 94 -6.85 2.37 -3.93
CA ALA A 94 -8.13 1.80 -3.50
C ALA A 94 -8.37 0.40 -4.08
N SER A 95 -7.86 0.11 -5.28
CA SER A 95 -7.97 -1.23 -5.87
C SER A 95 -7.16 -2.30 -5.14
N LEU A 96 -6.08 -1.91 -4.44
CA LEU A 96 -5.27 -2.80 -3.61
C LEU A 96 -5.83 -2.99 -2.21
N ARG A 97 -6.61 -2.02 -1.73
CA ARG A 97 -7.04 -1.94 -0.34
C ARG A 97 -7.68 -3.21 0.16
N ASP A 98 -8.63 -3.78 -0.57
CA ASP A 98 -9.39 -4.95 -0.13
C ASP A 98 -8.51 -6.19 0.05
N GLN A 99 -7.38 -6.24 -0.64
CA GLN A 99 -6.38 -7.29 -0.48
C GLN A 99 -5.44 -7.03 0.71
N ILE A 100 -5.11 -5.77 0.97
CA ILE A 100 -4.13 -5.37 2.01
C ILE A 100 -4.82 -5.16 3.36
N LEU A 101 -6.07 -4.70 3.36
CA LEU A 101 -6.81 -4.33 4.56
C LEU A 101 -6.83 -5.41 5.65
N PRO A 102 -7.12 -6.70 5.35
CA PRO A 102 -7.11 -7.73 6.39
C PRO A 102 -5.75 -7.89 7.08
N LEU A 103 -4.66 -7.68 6.33
CA LEU A 103 -3.30 -7.70 6.87
C LEU A 103 -3.01 -6.47 7.73
N GLU A 104 -3.35 -5.28 7.26
CA GLU A 104 -3.13 -4.04 8.01
C GLU A 104 -3.91 -4.01 9.31
N LEU A 105 -5.15 -4.50 9.31
CA LEU A 105 -5.94 -4.66 10.53
C LEU A 105 -5.31 -5.66 11.51
N ALA A 106 -4.79 -6.79 11.02
CA ALA A 106 -4.10 -7.75 11.87
C ALA A 106 -2.83 -7.16 12.49
N ILE A 107 -2.04 -6.41 11.71
CA ILE A 107 -0.84 -5.73 12.20
C ILE A 107 -1.22 -4.64 13.22
N ALA A 108 -2.26 -3.87 12.95
CA ALA A 108 -2.71 -2.80 13.86
C ALA A 108 -3.24 -3.35 15.20
N ALA A 109 -3.85 -4.55 15.17
CA ALA A 109 -4.39 -5.19 16.36
C ALA A 109 -3.33 -5.93 17.20
N ASP A 110 -2.14 -6.20 16.64
CA ASP A 110 -1.08 -6.97 17.30
C ASP A 110 0.21 -6.13 17.39
N PRO A 111 0.55 -5.65 18.60
CA PRO A 111 1.77 -4.86 18.83
C PRO A 111 3.07 -5.59 18.45
N GLU A 112 3.10 -6.93 18.57
CA GLU A 112 4.28 -7.72 18.24
C GLU A 112 4.49 -7.78 16.73
N LEU A 113 3.43 -8.02 15.94
CA LEU A 113 3.45 -7.94 14.48
C LEU A 113 3.83 -6.55 13.99
N SER A 114 3.30 -5.50 14.64
CA SER A 114 3.65 -4.11 14.34
C SER A 114 5.14 -3.84 14.56
N ALA A 115 5.68 -4.24 15.71
CA ALA A 115 7.10 -4.10 16.02
C ALA A 115 7.99 -4.93 15.07
N GLN A 116 7.55 -6.12 14.68
CA GLN A 116 8.25 -6.97 13.74
C GLN A 116 8.31 -6.33 12.34
N ARG A 117 7.17 -5.79 11.85
CA ARG A 117 7.14 -5.04 10.58
C ARG A 117 8.13 -3.87 10.60
N GLN A 118 8.16 -3.09 11.66
CA GLN A 118 9.11 -1.98 11.78
C GLN A 118 10.56 -2.44 11.76
N ARG A 119 10.88 -3.55 12.42
CA ARG A 119 12.23 -4.15 12.37
C ARG A 119 12.62 -4.59 10.96
N VAL A 120 11.70 -5.20 10.22
CA VAL A 120 11.93 -5.63 8.82
C VAL A 120 12.18 -4.41 7.92
N ILE A 121 11.36 -3.36 8.05
CA ILE A 121 11.53 -2.11 7.28
C ILE A 121 12.88 -1.47 7.62
N ALA A 122 13.23 -1.37 8.89
CA ALA A 122 14.50 -0.78 9.32
C ALA A 122 15.72 -1.59 8.84
N ALA A 123 15.63 -2.92 8.85
CA ALA A 123 16.70 -3.80 8.38
C ALA A 123 16.90 -3.76 6.86
N ALA A 124 15.81 -3.56 6.10
CA ALA A 124 15.87 -3.44 4.64
C ALA A 124 16.52 -2.11 4.20
N GLY A 125 16.41 -1.07 5.03
CA GLY A 125 17.00 0.24 4.77
C GLY A 125 16.63 0.81 3.38
N PRO A 126 17.56 1.52 2.72
CA PRO A 126 17.33 2.13 1.40
C PRO A 126 17.08 1.13 0.25
N SER A 127 17.29 -0.17 0.50
CA SER A 127 17.08 -1.22 -0.50
C SER A 127 15.59 -1.58 -0.68
N LEU A 128 14.73 -1.18 0.25
CA LEU A 128 13.29 -1.33 0.09
C LEU A 128 12.78 -0.23 -0.84
N PRO A 129 12.08 -0.57 -1.94
CA PRO A 129 11.44 0.45 -2.77
C PRO A 129 10.46 1.25 -1.89
N PRO A 130 10.35 2.57 -2.12
CA PRO A 130 9.42 3.40 -1.36
C PRO A 130 8.00 2.86 -1.50
N GLY A 131 7.32 2.74 -0.36
CA GLY A 131 5.91 2.37 -0.33
C GLY A 131 5.01 3.53 -0.78
N PRO A 132 3.69 3.29 -0.85
CA PRO A 132 2.73 4.34 -1.22
C PRO A 132 2.83 5.62 -0.38
N PRO A 133 3.02 5.58 0.96
CA PRO A 133 3.18 6.79 1.74
C PRO A 133 4.39 7.63 1.32
N GLU A 134 5.52 6.98 1.12
CA GLU A 134 6.77 7.63 0.73
C GLU A 134 6.69 8.20 -0.69
N ALA A 135 6.06 7.48 -1.61
CA ALA A 135 5.86 7.93 -2.99
C ALA A 135 4.95 9.17 -3.06
N VAL A 136 3.83 9.17 -2.33
CA VAL A 136 2.92 10.33 -2.25
C VAL A 136 3.62 11.52 -1.57
N ALA A 137 4.35 11.30 -0.48
CA ALA A 137 5.10 12.36 0.19
C ALA A 137 6.18 12.97 -0.72
N ALA A 138 6.92 12.13 -1.45
CA ALA A 138 7.94 12.58 -2.39
C ALA A 138 7.33 13.39 -3.55
N TYR A 139 6.18 12.98 -4.06
CA TYR A 139 5.41 13.72 -5.05
C TYR A 139 5.01 15.11 -4.52
N LEU A 140 4.37 15.17 -3.35
CA LEU A 140 3.94 16.42 -2.74
C LEU A 140 5.13 17.37 -2.46
N ALA A 141 6.26 16.82 -1.98
CA ALA A 141 7.48 17.61 -1.78
C ALA A 141 8.03 18.17 -3.11
N ALA A 142 7.90 17.44 -4.21
CA ALA A 142 8.28 17.94 -5.53
C ALA A 142 7.34 19.06 -5.99
N GLU A 143 6.03 18.92 -5.79
CA GLU A 143 5.03 19.93 -6.13
C GLU A 143 5.15 21.20 -5.26
N GLN A 144 5.60 21.07 -3.99
CA GLN A 144 5.95 22.23 -3.15
C GLN A 144 7.12 23.03 -3.75
N ARG A 145 8.17 22.35 -4.22
CA ARG A 145 9.31 23.02 -4.86
C ARG A 145 8.91 23.79 -6.12
N LEU A 146 7.84 23.34 -6.78
CA LEU A 146 7.25 24.01 -7.95
C LEU A 146 6.21 25.08 -7.59
N GLY A 147 5.95 25.32 -6.29
CA GLY A 147 4.97 26.30 -5.82
C GLY A 147 3.52 25.90 -6.06
N ARG A 148 3.23 24.64 -6.40
CA ARG A 148 1.88 24.16 -6.69
C ARG A 148 1.18 23.57 -5.47
N VAL A 149 1.94 23.31 -4.40
CA VAL A 149 1.47 22.94 -3.06
C VAL A 149 2.07 23.91 -2.07
N ARG A 150 1.31 24.31 -1.05
CA ARG A 150 1.75 25.26 -0.02
C ARG A 150 2.96 24.70 0.74
N GLY A 151 3.92 25.59 1.07
CA GLY A 151 5.21 25.18 1.65
C GLY A 151 5.23 24.98 3.17
N ASP A 152 4.14 25.38 3.86
CA ASP A 152 4.03 25.36 5.33
C ASP A 152 3.41 24.06 5.89
N ILE A 153 3.23 23.05 5.07
CA ILE A 153 2.73 21.72 5.46
C ILE A 153 3.82 20.66 5.28
N ASP A 154 3.78 19.60 6.11
CA ASP A 154 4.63 18.43 5.92
C ASP A 154 4.00 17.47 4.89
N PRO A 155 4.67 17.20 3.75
CA PRO A 155 4.20 16.23 2.75
C PRO A 155 3.95 14.83 3.30
N ARG A 156 4.68 14.41 4.35
CA ARG A 156 4.52 13.09 4.97
C ARG A 156 3.23 13.02 5.78
N GLU A 157 2.88 14.10 6.49
CA GLU A 157 1.61 14.18 7.22
C GLU A 157 0.43 14.13 6.25
N VAL A 158 0.48 14.89 5.16
CA VAL A 158 -0.56 14.89 4.13
C VAL A 158 -0.70 13.51 3.49
N ALA A 159 0.41 12.86 3.15
CA ALA A 159 0.39 11.50 2.61
C ALA A 159 -0.25 10.52 3.60
N SER A 160 0.09 10.61 4.88
CA SER A 160 -0.49 9.76 5.93
C SER A 160 -1.99 9.99 6.10
N ILE A 161 -2.45 11.25 6.07
CA ILE A 161 -3.88 11.59 6.14
C ILE A 161 -4.62 11.04 4.92
N LEU A 162 -4.06 11.22 3.71
CA LEU A 162 -4.67 10.71 2.48
C LEU A 162 -4.85 9.20 2.52
N LEU A 163 -3.80 8.47 2.89
CA LEU A 163 -3.84 7.00 2.96
C LEU A 163 -4.74 6.52 4.09
N GLY A 164 -4.73 7.20 5.25
CA GLY A 164 -5.66 6.94 6.34
C GLY A 164 -7.12 7.13 5.92
N ALA A 165 -7.42 8.18 5.15
CA ALA A 165 -8.76 8.41 4.61
C ALA A 165 -9.18 7.30 3.62
N LEU A 166 -8.28 6.87 2.72
CA LEU A 166 -8.54 5.75 1.82
C LEU A 166 -8.80 4.45 2.58
N PHE A 167 -8.06 4.21 3.66
CA PHE A 167 -8.25 3.07 4.54
C PHE A 167 -9.61 3.13 5.25
N ALA A 168 -9.95 4.29 5.84
CA ALA A 168 -11.22 4.50 6.54
C ALA A 168 -12.45 4.35 5.62
N LEU A 169 -12.37 4.85 4.38
CA LEU A 169 -13.44 4.70 3.40
C LEU A 169 -13.79 3.23 3.10
N GLY A 170 -12.86 2.30 3.35
CA GLY A 170 -13.08 0.87 3.16
C GLY A 170 -13.53 0.11 4.40
N THR A 171 -13.23 0.64 5.60
CA THR A 171 -13.51 -0.06 6.87
C THR A 171 -14.77 0.44 7.56
N MET A 172 -15.14 1.71 7.34
CA MET A 172 -16.31 2.30 7.95
C MET A 172 -17.51 2.21 7.00
N PRO A 173 -18.56 1.41 7.32
CA PRO A 173 -19.82 1.51 6.63
C PRO A 173 -20.33 2.94 6.84
N THR A 174 -20.25 3.76 5.83
CA THR A 174 -20.84 5.09 5.89
C THR A 174 -22.36 4.92 6.00
N LEU A 175 -22.95 5.69 6.87
CA LEU A 175 -24.41 5.75 7.08
C LEU A 175 -25.14 5.70 5.72
N GLY A 176 -25.70 4.51 5.39
CA GLY A 176 -26.55 4.29 4.22
C GLY A 176 -25.83 4.08 2.87
N GLY A 177 -24.54 3.73 2.83
CA GLY A 177 -23.80 3.68 1.57
C GLY A 177 -23.27 2.32 1.15
N GLU A 178 -23.31 2.07 -0.15
CA GLU A 178 -22.50 1.09 -0.85
C GLU A 178 -21.01 1.34 -0.58
N GLY A 179 -20.15 0.33 -0.77
CA GLY A 179 -18.69 0.43 -0.58
C GLY A 179 -18.07 1.61 -1.35
N PRO A 180 -16.80 1.92 -1.12
CA PRO A 180 -16.17 3.11 -1.69
C PRO A 180 -16.12 3.02 -3.21
N SER A 181 -16.93 3.84 -3.86
CA SER A 181 -16.83 4.07 -5.31
C SER A 181 -15.63 4.97 -5.63
N SER A 182 -15.15 4.89 -6.86
CA SER A 182 -14.10 5.80 -7.37
C SER A 182 -14.46 7.28 -7.14
N ASP A 183 -15.74 7.63 -7.23
CA ASP A 183 -16.24 8.99 -7.02
C ASP A 183 -16.06 9.46 -5.56
N ARG A 184 -16.28 8.59 -4.59
CA ARG A 184 -16.07 8.89 -3.17
C ARG A 184 -14.59 9.05 -2.84
N VAL A 185 -13.74 8.21 -3.41
CA VAL A 185 -12.29 8.34 -3.32
C VAL A 185 -11.85 9.69 -3.90
N ALA A 186 -12.29 10.00 -5.11
CA ALA A 186 -11.99 11.28 -5.76
C ALA A 186 -12.50 12.49 -4.96
N SER A 187 -13.68 12.38 -4.34
CA SER A 187 -14.24 13.44 -3.49
C SER A 187 -13.39 13.69 -2.24
N ALA A 188 -12.96 12.63 -1.56
CA ALA A 188 -12.09 12.74 -0.39
C ALA A 188 -10.74 13.39 -0.75
N VAL A 189 -10.14 12.99 -1.88
CA VAL A 189 -8.90 13.61 -2.39
C VAL A 189 -9.10 15.10 -2.67
N ARG A 190 -10.19 15.47 -3.36
CA ARG A 190 -10.49 16.88 -3.65
C ARG A 190 -10.58 17.73 -2.39
N LEU A 191 -11.26 17.23 -1.35
CA LEU A 191 -11.35 17.93 -0.07
C LEU A 191 -9.98 18.18 0.56
N LEU A 192 -9.09 17.19 0.54
CA LEU A 192 -7.71 17.33 1.05
C LEU A 192 -6.90 18.30 0.21
N VAL A 193 -6.99 18.19 -1.12
CA VAL A 193 -6.23 19.05 -2.05
C VAL A 193 -6.62 20.53 -1.89
N HIS A 194 -7.89 20.84 -1.65
CA HIS A 194 -8.29 22.21 -1.35
C HIS A 194 -7.55 22.79 -0.15
N GLY A 195 -7.29 22.01 0.90
CA GLY A 195 -6.55 22.43 2.08
C GLY A 195 -5.05 22.63 1.87
N ILE A 196 -4.47 22.06 0.81
CA ILE A 196 -3.02 22.13 0.54
C ILE A 196 -2.66 23.06 -0.64
N ARG A 197 -3.63 23.72 -1.26
CA ARG A 197 -3.38 24.71 -2.31
C ARG A 197 -2.65 25.93 -1.73
N PRO A 198 -1.80 26.60 -2.52
CA PRO A 198 -1.17 27.86 -2.09
C PRO A 198 -2.22 28.91 -1.75
N SER A 199 -2.03 29.63 -0.63
CA SER A 199 -2.90 30.74 -0.23
C SER A 199 -2.76 31.87 -1.26
N GLY A 200 -3.85 32.22 -1.97
CA GLY A 200 -3.85 33.34 -2.94
C GLY A 200 -4.22 32.97 -4.38
N THR A 201 -4.67 31.77 -4.67
CA THR A 201 -5.09 31.37 -6.04
C THR A 201 -6.62 31.39 -6.20
N GLU A 202 -7.32 32.35 -5.56
CA GLU A 202 -8.67 32.71 -5.98
C GLU A 202 -8.57 33.89 -6.98
N ARG A 203 -8.49 33.57 -8.28
CA ARG A 203 -8.89 34.43 -9.39
C ARG A 203 -9.59 33.59 -10.45
#